data_6ef26c189174fe2a59a4ecb612a262a6
#
_entry.id   6ef26c189174fe2a59a4ecb612a262a6
#
_cell.length_a   1.000
_cell.length_b   1.000
_cell.length_c   1.000
_cell.angle_alpha   90.00
_cell.angle_beta   90.00
_cell.angle_gamma   90.00
#
_symmetry.space_group_name_H-M   'P 1'
#
loop_
_entity.id
_entity.type
_entity.pdbx_description
1 polymer ?
#
loop_
_entity_poly.entity_id
_entity_poly.type
_entity_poly.pdbx_seq_one_letter_code
_entity_poly.pdbx_strand_id
1 'polypeptide(L)'
;MTQGRGLEARLVVRRAGFDLDLALAAAPGEVVALLGPNGAGKSTALRALAGLVAMSGGHVRVDGADLRPLPPDRRRIGMVFQDYLLFPHLSALENVAFGPRCQGAGRRDARRRAAEWLDRVGLAEFASARPRALSGGQAQRVALARALAVDPGLLLLDEPLAALDVNTRMDVRAALRRHLAGFAGAAVLVTHDPLDAMVLADRIVVIEGGRLVQEGTPAEVARRPRTGYVARLVGLNLYRGRAEAGTVTVGGGAGTLDTVGSLEGEVFLAFAPSAVALYRTRPDGSPRNLWRARVAAIERHGDRVRVRLQGPPFDAVAEVTPAAVAELELSEGSMIWAAVKATETHVYPA
;
A
#
# COMPACT_ATOMS: atom_id res chain seq x y z
N MET A 1 29.08 -8.40 -1.37
CA MET A 1 27.85 -9.23 -1.24
C MET A 1 27.71 -9.63 0.23
N THR A 2 27.02 -8.85 1.03
CA THR A 2 26.72 -9.14 2.44
C THR A 2 25.55 -10.13 2.49
N GLN A 3 25.89 -11.42 2.36
CA GLN A 3 24.93 -12.52 2.51
C GLN A 3 24.45 -12.59 3.96
N GLY A 4 23.12 -12.58 4.18
CA GLY A 4 22.49 -13.17 5.34
C GLY A 4 21.96 -12.23 6.41
N ARG A 5 21.86 -10.93 6.20
CA ARG A 5 21.15 -10.04 7.16
C ARG A 5 19.83 -9.54 6.56
N GLY A 6 18.79 -9.44 7.42
CA GLY A 6 17.45 -9.03 7.03
C GLY A 6 16.52 -10.21 6.72
N LEU A 7 15.44 -9.93 6.00
CA LEU A 7 14.43 -10.93 5.58
C LEU A 7 14.74 -11.44 4.17
N GLU A 8 14.73 -12.76 4.02
CA GLU A 8 14.70 -13.48 2.74
C GLU A 8 13.60 -14.54 2.82
N ALA A 9 12.57 -14.44 1.97
CA ALA A 9 11.47 -15.39 2.00
C ALA A 9 10.97 -15.73 0.60
N ARG A 10 10.58 -16.99 0.40
CA ARG A 10 9.66 -17.42 -0.64
C ARG A 10 8.48 -18.09 0.01
N LEU A 11 7.31 -17.47 -0.11
CA LEU A 11 6.08 -17.90 0.54
C LEU A 11 5.22 -18.65 -0.48
N VAL A 12 5.08 -19.95 -0.30
CA VAL A 12 4.17 -20.77 -1.10
C VAL A 12 3.07 -21.29 -0.17
N VAL A 13 1.83 -20.79 -0.36
CA VAL A 13 0.66 -21.22 0.39
C VAL A 13 -0.44 -21.62 -0.60
N ARG A 14 -0.88 -22.87 -0.53
CA ARG A 14 -1.96 -23.40 -1.36
C ARG A 14 -3.19 -23.66 -0.52
N ARG A 15 -4.32 -23.11 -0.93
CA ARG A 15 -5.63 -23.31 -0.30
C ARG A 15 -6.69 -23.51 -1.38
N ALA A 16 -7.84 -24.09 -1.04
CA ALA A 16 -8.96 -24.19 -1.96
C ALA A 16 -9.33 -22.80 -2.50
N GLY A 17 -9.18 -22.60 -3.80
CA GLY A 17 -9.51 -21.35 -4.50
C GLY A 17 -8.48 -20.21 -4.39
N PHE A 18 -7.31 -20.41 -3.74
CA PHE A 18 -6.29 -19.36 -3.62
C PHE A 18 -4.86 -19.91 -3.48
N ASP A 19 -3.98 -19.46 -4.34
CA ASP A 19 -2.56 -19.79 -4.30
C ASP A 19 -1.73 -18.52 -4.13
N LEU A 20 -0.84 -18.52 -3.13
CA LEU A 20 0.20 -17.51 -2.94
C LEU A 20 1.55 -18.11 -3.35
N ASP A 21 2.27 -17.47 -4.26
CA ASP A 21 3.69 -17.72 -4.54
C ASP A 21 4.39 -16.36 -4.63
N LEU A 22 5.00 -15.96 -3.52
CA LEU A 22 5.60 -14.64 -3.34
C LEU A 22 7.04 -14.77 -2.87
N ALA A 23 7.97 -14.22 -3.64
CA ALA A 23 9.32 -13.92 -3.19
C ALA A 23 9.34 -12.54 -2.53
N LEU A 24 9.93 -12.44 -1.34
CA LEU A 24 10.03 -11.22 -0.57
C LEU A 24 11.38 -11.14 0.14
N ALA A 25 12.05 -10.03 -0.01
CA ALA A 25 13.27 -9.73 0.72
C ALA A 25 13.15 -8.34 1.36
N ALA A 26 13.83 -8.11 2.47
CA ALA A 26 14.00 -6.79 3.06
C ALA A 26 15.35 -6.71 3.78
N ALA A 27 16.11 -5.65 3.51
CA ALA A 27 17.37 -5.40 4.20
C ALA A 27 17.14 -4.99 5.66
N PRO A 28 18.14 -5.10 6.55
CA PRO A 28 18.07 -4.51 7.88
C PRO A 28 17.82 -3.01 7.80
N GLY A 29 16.90 -2.51 8.60
CA GLY A 29 16.46 -1.11 8.57
C GLY A 29 15.49 -0.76 7.44
N GLU A 30 15.21 -1.68 6.51
CA GLU A 30 14.29 -1.45 5.39
C GLU A 30 12.84 -1.73 5.80
N VAL A 31 11.94 -0.85 5.38
CA VAL A 31 10.49 -1.02 5.47
C VAL A 31 9.92 -1.35 4.09
N VAL A 32 9.38 -2.55 3.94
CA VAL A 32 8.72 -3.00 2.71
C VAL A 32 7.21 -2.98 2.89
N ALA A 33 6.50 -2.21 2.07
CA ALA A 33 5.04 -2.23 2.05
C ALA A 33 4.49 -3.25 1.04
N LEU A 34 3.56 -4.10 1.49
CA LEU A 34 2.78 -4.99 0.62
C LEU A 34 1.46 -4.31 0.27
N LEU A 35 1.26 -3.99 -1.00
CA LEU A 35 0.03 -3.46 -1.57
C LEU A 35 -0.65 -4.49 -2.47
N GLY A 36 -1.93 -4.30 -2.72
CA GLY A 36 -2.71 -5.15 -3.63
C GLY A 36 -4.20 -5.09 -3.30
N PRO A 37 -5.08 -5.51 -4.21
CA PRO A 37 -6.52 -5.55 -3.98
C PRO A 37 -6.90 -6.50 -2.82
N ASN A 38 -8.17 -6.42 -2.40
CA ASN A 38 -8.70 -7.36 -1.42
C ASN A 38 -8.63 -8.79 -2.00
N GLY A 39 -8.23 -9.75 -1.15
CA GLY A 39 -8.02 -11.13 -1.60
C GLY A 39 -6.68 -11.39 -2.31
N ALA A 40 -5.82 -10.39 -2.54
CA ALA A 40 -4.52 -10.59 -3.21
C ALA A 40 -3.52 -11.47 -2.42
N GLY A 41 -3.76 -11.69 -1.12
CA GLY A 41 -2.89 -12.54 -0.29
C GLY A 41 -1.99 -11.81 0.70
N LYS A 42 -2.11 -10.49 0.85
CA LYS A 42 -1.28 -9.67 1.75
C LYS A 42 -1.25 -10.20 3.20
N SER A 43 -2.40 -10.33 3.85
CA SER A 43 -2.49 -10.86 5.22
C SER A 43 -2.08 -12.33 5.30
N THR A 44 -2.28 -13.12 4.23
CA THR A 44 -1.79 -14.50 4.15
C THR A 44 -0.25 -14.52 4.15
N ALA A 45 0.39 -13.65 3.37
CA ALA A 45 1.84 -13.50 3.34
C ALA A 45 2.39 -13.10 4.72
N LEU A 46 1.78 -12.11 5.36
CA LEU A 46 2.19 -11.65 6.68
C LEU A 46 2.06 -12.76 7.74
N ARG A 47 0.93 -13.47 7.74
CA ARG A 47 0.68 -14.60 8.66
C ARG A 47 1.58 -15.80 8.38
N ALA A 48 1.97 -16.04 7.12
CA ALA A 48 2.94 -17.08 6.76
C ALA A 48 4.34 -16.74 7.29
N LEU A 49 4.78 -15.48 7.17
CA LEU A 49 6.02 -15.00 7.79
C LEU A 49 6.01 -15.20 9.30
N ALA A 50 4.90 -14.86 9.96
CA ALA A 50 4.72 -15.05 11.41
C ALA A 50 4.63 -16.53 11.83
N GLY A 51 4.43 -17.46 10.89
CA GLY A 51 4.20 -18.88 11.20
C GLY A 51 2.78 -19.20 11.67
N LEU A 52 1.85 -18.26 11.52
CA LEU A 52 0.43 -18.42 11.85
C LEU A 52 -0.35 -19.14 10.73
N VAL A 53 0.25 -19.26 9.57
CA VAL A 53 -0.28 -19.99 8.42
C VAL A 53 0.77 -20.97 7.95
N ALA A 54 0.38 -22.23 7.80
CA ALA A 54 1.26 -23.27 7.27
C ALA A 54 1.58 -22.99 5.80
N MET A 55 2.86 -23.07 5.43
CA MET A 55 3.35 -22.95 4.08
C MET A 55 3.39 -24.33 3.41
N SER A 56 2.90 -24.42 2.16
CA SER A 56 3.02 -25.61 1.32
C SER A 56 4.42 -25.81 0.76
N GLY A 57 5.22 -24.73 0.68
CA GLY A 57 6.60 -24.75 0.17
C GLY A 57 7.34 -23.44 0.46
N GLY A 58 8.56 -23.33 0.00
CA GLY A 58 9.38 -22.15 0.17
C GLY A 58 10.18 -22.12 1.49
N HIS A 59 10.62 -20.94 1.88
CA HIS A 59 11.43 -20.70 3.09
C HIS A 59 11.15 -19.32 3.69
N VAL A 60 11.50 -19.12 4.95
CA VAL A 60 11.53 -17.83 5.64
C VAL A 60 12.82 -17.76 6.43
N ARG A 61 13.71 -16.86 6.07
CA ARG A 61 14.97 -16.60 6.76
C ARG A 61 15.02 -15.18 7.29
N VAL A 62 15.43 -15.02 8.52
CA VAL A 62 15.70 -13.72 9.14
C VAL A 62 17.10 -13.76 9.71
N ASP A 63 17.94 -12.81 9.27
CA ASP A 63 19.37 -12.78 9.63
C ASP A 63 20.11 -14.12 9.37
N GLY A 64 19.74 -14.81 8.28
CA GLY A 64 20.28 -16.11 7.90
C GLY A 64 19.66 -17.32 8.62
N ALA A 65 18.91 -17.12 9.71
CA ALA A 65 18.24 -18.20 10.43
C ALA A 65 16.94 -18.62 9.74
N ASP A 66 16.78 -19.91 9.47
CA ASP A 66 15.53 -20.46 8.92
C ASP A 66 14.46 -20.54 10.01
N LEU A 67 13.37 -19.79 9.82
CA LEU A 67 12.24 -19.73 10.75
C LEU A 67 11.14 -20.74 10.41
N ARG A 68 11.18 -21.41 9.27
CA ARG A 68 10.12 -22.32 8.84
C ARG A 68 9.87 -23.47 9.82
N PRO A 69 10.90 -24.13 10.39
CA PRO A 69 10.67 -25.21 11.37
C PRO A 69 10.23 -24.71 12.74
N LEU A 70 10.34 -23.40 13.00
CA LEU A 70 10.03 -22.84 14.32
C LEU A 70 8.55 -22.51 14.46
N PRO A 71 7.90 -22.85 15.58
CA PRO A 71 6.56 -22.39 15.90
C PRO A 71 6.56 -20.87 16.14
N PRO A 72 5.40 -20.19 16.04
CA PRO A 72 5.29 -18.72 16.11
C PRO A 72 5.93 -18.11 17.38
N ASP A 73 5.78 -18.75 18.52
CA ASP A 73 6.29 -18.31 19.84
C ASP A 73 7.84 -18.34 19.95
N ARG A 74 8.49 -19.10 19.08
CA ARG A 74 9.97 -19.20 19.02
C ARG A 74 10.59 -18.34 17.91
N ARG A 75 9.77 -17.71 17.07
CA ARG A 75 10.26 -16.77 16.06
C ARG A 75 10.52 -15.41 16.72
N ARG A 76 11.68 -14.84 16.47
CA ARG A 76 12.00 -13.46 16.90
C ARG A 76 11.30 -12.43 15.98
N ILE A 77 9.98 -12.45 16.00
CA ILE A 77 9.11 -11.59 15.17
C ILE A 77 8.23 -10.76 16.09
N GLY A 78 8.20 -9.46 15.88
CA GLY A 78 7.18 -8.58 16.43
C GLY A 78 6.01 -8.44 15.47
N MET A 79 4.77 -8.56 15.93
CA MET A 79 3.60 -8.40 15.06
C MET A 79 2.58 -7.45 15.69
N VAL A 80 2.13 -6.50 14.87
CA VAL A 80 0.99 -5.62 15.16
C VAL A 80 -0.16 -6.06 14.26
N PHE A 81 -1.27 -6.47 14.86
CA PHE A 81 -2.49 -6.88 14.18
C PHE A 81 -3.39 -5.68 13.91
N GLN A 82 -4.27 -5.78 12.94
CA GLN A 82 -5.23 -4.75 12.54
C GLN A 82 -6.08 -4.24 13.73
N ASP A 83 -6.58 -5.15 14.58
CA ASP A 83 -7.37 -4.83 15.78
C ASP A 83 -6.51 -4.69 17.05
N TYR A 84 -5.17 -4.51 16.88
CA TYR A 84 -4.16 -4.39 17.93
C TYR A 84 -4.05 -5.61 18.87
N LEU A 85 -5.11 -6.36 19.09
CA LEU A 85 -5.22 -7.56 19.92
C LEU A 85 -4.51 -7.41 21.28
N LEU A 86 -4.76 -6.30 21.97
CA LEU A 86 -4.30 -6.11 23.33
C LEU A 86 -5.06 -7.03 24.29
N PHE A 87 -4.36 -7.58 25.27
CA PHE A 87 -4.97 -8.40 26.32
C PHE A 87 -5.87 -7.51 27.20
N PRO A 88 -7.21 -7.69 27.20
CA PRO A 88 -8.12 -6.74 27.81
C PRO A 88 -8.05 -6.72 29.36
N HIS A 89 -7.56 -7.80 29.96
CA HIS A 89 -7.39 -7.95 31.40
C HIS A 89 -6.06 -7.41 31.93
N LEU A 90 -5.09 -7.11 31.03
CA LEU A 90 -3.78 -6.58 31.39
C LEU A 90 -3.75 -5.05 31.20
N SER A 91 -2.94 -4.36 32.02
CA SER A 91 -2.63 -2.95 31.78
C SER A 91 -1.74 -2.77 30.53
N ALA A 92 -1.54 -1.53 30.07
CA ALA A 92 -0.61 -1.22 28.99
C ALA A 92 0.81 -1.74 29.31
N LEU A 93 1.30 -1.50 30.53
CA LEU A 93 2.60 -1.99 30.98
C LEU A 93 2.69 -3.53 30.93
N GLU A 94 1.67 -4.23 31.42
CA GLU A 94 1.69 -5.70 31.40
C GLU A 94 1.49 -6.28 29.99
N ASN A 95 0.76 -5.58 29.10
CA ASN A 95 0.68 -5.95 27.69
C ASN A 95 2.07 -5.91 27.03
N VAL A 96 2.82 -4.83 27.25
CA VAL A 96 4.17 -4.69 26.70
C VAL A 96 5.17 -5.64 27.35
N ALA A 97 5.06 -5.86 28.68
CA ALA A 97 5.92 -6.78 29.42
C ALA A 97 5.67 -8.26 29.11
N PHE A 98 4.55 -8.60 28.45
CA PHE A 98 4.16 -9.98 28.19
C PHE A 98 5.20 -10.73 27.33
N GLY A 99 5.59 -10.14 26.20
CA GLY A 99 6.55 -10.75 25.27
C GLY A 99 7.91 -11.05 25.92
N PRO A 100 8.60 -10.07 26.52
CA PRO A 100 9.84 -10.29 27.26
C PRO A 100 9.74 -11.39 28.33
N ARG A 101 8.60 -11.48 29.03
CA ARG A 101 8.37 -12.58 30.02
C ARG A 101 8.29 -13.94 29.34
N CYS A 102 7.62 -14.05 28.21
CA CYS A 102 7.56 -15.29 27.42
C CYS A 102 8.95 -15.70 26.91
N GLN A 103 9.86 -14.76 26.72
CA GLN A 103 11.26 -15.00 26.37
C GLN A 103 12.15 -15.34 27.57
N GLY A 104 11.58 -15.47 28.79
CA GLY A 104 12.29 -15.85 30.00
C GLY A 104 12.85 -14.68 30.83
N ALA A 105 12.55 -13.42 30.45
CA ALA A 105 12.95 -12.29 31.29
C ALA A 105 12.21 -12.30 32.65
N GLY A 106 12.94 -12.01 33.73
CA GLY A 106 12.36 -11.86 35.04
C GLY A 106 11.29 -10.75 35.07
N ARG A 107 10.29 -10.89 35.95
CA ARG A 107 9.15 -9.94 36.01
C ARG A 107 9.60 -8.49 36.17
N ARG A 108 10.64 -8.21 36.94
CA ARG A 108 11.16 -6.85 37.17
C ARG A 108 11.79 -6.29 35.90
N ASP A 109 12.61 -7.09 35.20
CA ASP A 109 13.28 -6.66 33.96
C ASP A 109 12.31 -6.48 32.81
N ALA A 110 11.33 -7.38 32.65
CA ALA A 110 10.27 -7.26 31.66
C ALA A 110 9.45 -5.96 31.84
N ARG A 111 9.11 -5.63 33.12
CA ARG A 111 8.40 -4.37 33.40
C ARG A 111 9.25 -3.14 33.15
N ARG A 112 10.55 -3.18 33.47
CA ARG A 112 11.48 -2.07 33.17
C ARG A 112 11.55 -1.82 31.67
N ARG A 113 11.77 -2.87 30.86
CA ARG A 113 11.77 -2.77 29.38
C ARG A 113 10.42 -2.24 28.86
N ALA A 114 9.33 -2.70 29.42
CA ALA A 114 8.00 -2.25 29.03
C ALA A 114 7.78 -0.76 29.34
N ALA A 115 8.24 -0.28 30.50
CA ALA A 115 8.17 1.14 30.87
C ALA A 115 9.00 2.01 29.92
N GLU A 116 10.22 1.58 29.57
CA GLU A 116 11.09 2.26 28.62
C GLU A 116 10.43 2.34 27.23
N TRP A 117 9.75 1.29 26.76
CA TRP A 117 9.03 1.32 25.49
C TRP A 117 7.79 2.18 25.54
N LEU A 118 7.03 2.17 26.65
CA LEU A 118 5.88 3.07 26.82
C LEU A 118 6.31 4.54 26.81
N ASP A 119 7.44 4.86 27.44
CA ASP A 119 8.00 6.21 27.42
C ASP A 119 8.38 6.63 25.99
N ARG A 120 9.10 5.76 25.24
CA ARG A 120 9.49 6.01 23.83
C ARG A 120 8.29 6.27 22.90
N VAL A 121 7.14 5.62 23.17
CA VAL A 121 5.91 5.84 22.39
C VAL A 121 5.02 6.95 22.97
N GLY A 122 5.49 7.68 24.01
CA GLY A 122 4.79 8.79 24.64
C GLY A 122 3.55 8.36 25.44
N LEU A 123 3.62 7.21 26.12
CA LEU A 123 2.52 6.63 26.91
C LEU A 123 2.93 6.25 28.33
N ALA A 124 3.96 6.87 28.89
CA ALA A 124 4.42 6.58 30.27
C ALA A 124 3.31 6.75 31.30
N GLU A 125 2.50 7.81 31.18
CA GLU A 125 1.37 8.11 32.08
C GLU A 125 0.21 7.10 31.97
N PHE A 126 0.09 6.39 30.83
CA PHE A 126 -0.94 5.37 30.59
C PHE A 126 -0.51 3.96 30.98
N ALA A 127 0.64 3.77 31.63
CA ALA A 127 1.21 2.46 31.97
C ALA A 127 0.24 1.56 32.77
N SER A 128 -0.58 2.13 33.65
CA SER A 128 -1.60 1.43 34.44
C SER A 128 -2.95 1.27 33.74
N ALA A 129 -3.18 1.99 32.62
CA ALA A 129 -4.45 1.98 31.90
C ALA A 129 -4.71 0.62 31.26
N ARG A 130 -5.96 0.16 31.26
CA ARG A 130 -6.42 -1.02 30.53
C ARG A 130 -6.82 -0.65 29.11
N PRO A 131 -6.80 -1.59 28.13
CA PRO A 131 -7.12 -1.31 26.73
C PRO A 131 -8.42 -0.54 26.50
N ARG A 132 -9.46 -0.81 27.29
CA ARG A 132 -10.76 -0.10 27.20
C ARG A 132 -10.71 1.40 27.56
N ALA A 133 -9.69 1.81 28.30
CA ALA A 133 -9.49 3.21 28.69
C ALA A 133 -8.54 3.97 27.76
N LEU A 134 -8.03 3.31 26.70
CA LEU A 134 -7.13 3.91 25.72
C LEU A 134 -7.88 4.34 24.49
N SER A 135 -7.49 5.48 23.91
CA SER A 135 -7.95 5.85 22.56
C SER A 135 -7.37 4.86 21.52
N GLY A 136 -7.93 4.83 20.32
CA GLY A 136 -7.43 3.98 19.23
C GLY A 136 -5.94 4.20 18.95
N GLY A 137 -5.49 5.46 18.86
CA GLY A 137 -4.08 5.78 18.67
C GLY A 137 -3.19 5.41 19.86
N GLN A 138 -3.69 5.47 21.09
CA GLN A 138 -2.97 4.99 22.27
C GLN A 138 -2.86 3.47 22.26
N ALA A 139 -3.95 2.76 21.97
CA ALA A 139 -3.96 1.29 21.89
C ALA A 139 -2.98 0.78 20.81
N GLN A 140 -2.95 1.45 19.66
CA GLN A 140 -1.98 1.14 18.60
C GLN A 140 -0.53 1.33 19.06
N ARG A 141 -0.21 2.45 19.72
CA ARG A 141 1.14 2.70 20.23
C ARG A 141 1.54 1.69 21.31
N VAL A 142 0.61 1.24 22.14
CA VAL A 142 0.84 0.11 23.07
C VAL A 142 1.14 -1.19 22.33
N ALA A 143 0.39 -1.51 21.26
CA ALA A 143 0.62 -2.69 20.45
C ALA A 143 1.98 -2.64 19.73
N LEU A 144 2.39 -1.48 19.23
CA LEU A 144 3.72 -1.26 18.67
C LEU A 144 4.82 -1.46 19.73
N ALA A 145 4.67 -0.85 20.90
CA ALA A 145 5.60 -1.03 22.01
C ALA A 145 5.72 -2.50 22.41
N ARG A 146 4.60 -3.24 22.46
CA ARG A 146 4.56 -4.69 22.72
C ARG A 146 5.35 -5.48 21.68
N ALA A 147 5.18 -5.14 20.39
CA ALA A 147 5.87 -5.81 19.30
C ALA A 147 7.38 -5.54 19.31
N LEU A 148 7.81 -4.34 19.69
CA LEU A 148 9.21 -3.94 19.74
C LEU A 148 9.94 -4.37 21.03
N ALA A 149 9.22 -4.55 22.14
CA ALA A 149 9.80 -4.93 23.43
C ALA A 149 10.47 -6.32 23.44
N VAL A 150 10.16 -7.18 22.47
CA VAL A 150 10.78 -8.50 22.30
C VAL A 150 12.10 -8.44 21.51
N ASP A 151 12.56 -7.25 21.12
CA ASP A 151 13.75 -7.04 20.28
C ASP A 151 13.72 -7.94 19.02
N PRO A 152 12.73 -7.73 18.13
CA PRO A 152 12.54 -8.62 17.00
C PRO A 152 13.56 -8.35 15.90
N GLY A 153 13.96 -9.40 15.15
CA GLY A 153 14.70 -9.25 13.90
C GLY A 153 13.81 -8.87 12.72
N LEU A 154 12.50 -9.15 12.83
CA LEU A 154 11.48 -8.83 11.82
C LEU A 154 10.24 -8.24 12.49
N LEU A 155 9.80 -7.08 11.99
CA LEU A 155 8.56 -6.43 12.43
C LEU A 155 7.49 -6.56 11.35
N LEU A 156 6.32 -7.09 11.71
CA LEU A 156 5.17 -7.28 10.84
C LEU A 156 4.03 -6.37 11.27
N LEU A 157 3.52 -5.57 10.35
CA LEU A 157 2.45 -4.59 10.61
C LEU A 157 1.27 -4.87 9.68
N ASP A 158 0.16 -5.38 10.22
CA ASP A 158 -1.07 -5.67 9.47
C ASP A 158 -2.06 -4.52 9.63
N GLU A 159 -2.15 -3.65 8.62
CA GLU A 159 -3.03 -2.48 8.56
C GLU A 159 -2.99 -1.61 9.86
N PRO A 160 -1.80 -1.20 10.31
CA PRO A 160 -1.65 -0.62 11.64
C PRO A 160 -2.40 0.70 11.86
N LEU A 161 -2.84 1.39 10.80
CA LEU A 161 -3.52 2.68 10.87
C LEU A 161 -5.00 2.64 10.49
N ALA A 162 -5.53 1.46 10.13
CA ALA A 162 -6.89 1.33 9.56
C ALA A 162 -8.01 1.73 10.53
N ALA A 163 -7.85 1.47 11.83
CA ALA A 163 -8.88 1.73 12.84
C ALA A 163 -8.87 3.18 13.40
N LEU A 164 -8.08 4.07 12.81
CA LEU A 164 -7.93 5.45 13.29
C LEU A 164 -8.75 6.44 12.46
N ASP A 165 -9.30 7.45 13.13
CA ASP A 165 -9.87 8.62 12.46
C ASP A 165 -8.78 9.44 11.72
N VAL A 166 -9.22 10.32 10.79
CA VAL A 166 -8.33 11.03 9.88
C VAL A 166 -7.27 11.87 10.61
N ASN A 167 -7.66 12.59 11.67
CA ASN A 167 -6.75 13.48 12.40
C ASN A 167 -5.72 12.69 13.19
N THR A 168 -6.18 11.71 13.96
CA THR A 168 -5.32 10.81 14.75
C THR A 168 -4.35 10.02 13.85
N ARG A 169 -4.80 9.63 12.63
CA ARG A 169 -3.98 8.87 11.68
C ARG A 169 -2.73 9.65 11.25
N MET A 170 -2.82 10.97 11.04
CA MET A 170 -1.66 11.78 10.63
C MET A 170 -0.56 11.78 11.71
N ASP A 171 -0.93 12.01 12.96
CA ASP A 171 0.01 12.06 14.08
C ASP A 171 0.65 10.69 14.33
N VAL A 172 -0.17 9.65 14.29
CA VAL A 172 0.29 8.28 14.51
C VAL A 172 1.15 7.78 13.36
N ARG A 173 0.85 8.16 12.10
CA ARG A 173 1.71 7.89 10.94
C ARG A 173 3.10 8.52 11.12
N ALA A 174 3.16 9.78 11.53
CA ALA A 174 4.42 10.47 11.78
C ALA A 174 5.21 9.82 12.93
N ALA A 175 4.55 9.40 14.00
CA ALA A 175 5.16 8.67 15.10
C ALA A 175 5.67 7.29 14.64
N LEU A 176 4.87 6.53 13.90
CA LEU A 176 5.25 5.22 13.37
C LEU A 176 6.49 5.33 12.46
N ARG A 177 6.52 6.33 11.57
CA ARG A 177 7.69 6.60 10.71
C ARG A 177 8.97 6.80 11.53
N ARG A 178 8.91 7.60 12.61
CA ARG A 178 10.09 7.82 13.49
C ARG A 178 10.57 6.52 14.15
N HIS A 179 9.64 5.68 14.60
CA HIS A 179 9.99 4.40 15.22
C HIS A 179 10.57 3.41 14.22
N LEU A 180 10.03 3.36 12.99
CA LEU A 180 10.54 2.51 11.92
C LEU A 180 11.92 2.96 11.46
N ALA A 181 12.19 4.27 11.33
CA ALA A 181 13.50 4.80 10.97
C ALA A 181 14.60 4.44 11.99
N GLY A 182 14.25 4.20 13.24
CA GLY A 182 15.20 3.75 14.28
C GLY A 182 15.23 2.24 14.50
N PHE A 183 14.47 1.46 13.71
CA PHE A 183 14.41 0.02 13.86
C PHE A 183 15.53 -0.65 13.04
N ALA A 184 16.39 -1.42 13.71
CA ALA A 184 17.55 -2.02 13.06
C ALA A 184 17.22 -3.31 12.27
N GLY A 185 16.09 -3.96 12.55
CA GLY A 185 15.61 -5.15 11.83
C GLY A 185 14.86 -4.79 10.54
N ALA A 186 14.41 -5.80 9.79
CA ALA A 186 13.55 -5.61 8.64
C ALA A 186 12.08 -5.41 9.07
N ALA A 187 11.32 -4.57 8.34
CA ALA A 187 9.90 -4.39 8.59
C ALA A 187 9.06 -4.68 7.33
N VAL A 188 7.93 -5.38 7.52
CA VAL A 188 6.94 -5.61 6.46
C VAL A 188 5.61 -5.01 6.90
N LEU A 189 5.11 -4.07 6.11
CA LEU A 189 3.87 -3.34 6.34
C LEU A 189 2.82 -3.77 5.32
N VAL A 190 1.65 -4.22 5.77
CA VAL A 190 0.45 -4.36 4.92
C VAL A 190 -0.43 -3.15 5.14
N THR A 191 -0.84 -2.50 4.07
CA THR A 191 -1.83 -1.42 4.10
C THR A 191 -2.65 -1.39 2.81
N HIS A 192 -3.87 -0.88 2.88
CA HIS A 192 -4.69 -0.55 1.72
C HIS A 192 -4.66 0.95 1.39
N ASP A 193 -4.09 1.78 2.28
CA ASP A 193 -3.93 3.22 2.06
C ASP A 193 -2.61 3.50 1.33
N PRO A 194 -2.66 4.05 0.10
CA PRO A 194 -1.45 4.37 -0.66
C PRO A 194 -0.56 5.39 0.05
N LEU A 195 -1.17 6.32 0.77
CA LEU A 195 -0.41 7.35 1.48
C LEU A 195 0.41 6.76 2.63
N ASP A 196 -0.13 5.75 3.34
CA ASP A 196 0.61 5.04 4.36
C ASP A 196 1.83 4.34 3.77
N ALA A 197 1.66 3.63 2.63
CA ALA A 197 2.76 2.96 1.95
C ALA A 197 3.81 3.96 1.45
N MET A 198 3.38 5.09 0.84
CA MET A 198 4.29 6.10 0.30
C MET A 198 5.10 6.85 1.36
N VAL A 199 4.52 7.01 2.58
CA VAL A 199 5.18 7.77 3.67
C VAL A 199 6.04 6.86 4.54
N LEU A 200 5.63 5.59 4.74
CA LEU A 200 6.26 4.70 5.70
C LEU A 200 7.27 3.74 5.09
N ALA A 201 7.14 3.39 3.81
CA ALA A 201 7.96 2.37 3.18
C ALA A 201 9.12 2.95 2.37
N ASP A 202 10.24 2.23 2.38
CA ASP A 202 11.38 2.47 1.49
C ASP A 202 11.14 1.80 0.13
N ARG A 203 10.42 0.67 0.13
CA ARG A 203 10.07 -0.11 -1.06
C ARG A 203 8.65 -0.64 -0.99
N ILE A 204 7.97 -0.64 -2.12
CA ILE A 204 6.63 -1.17 -2.29
C ILE A 204 6.67 -2.44 -3.13
N VAL A 205 5.98 -3.45 -2.68
CA VAL A 205 5.74 -4.73 -3.37
C VAL A 205 4.23 -4.85 -3.62
N VAL A 206 3.84 -4.89 -4.87
CA VAL A 206 2.42 -5.02 -5.26
C VAL A 206 2.11 -6.47 -5.60
N ILE A 207 1.05 -6.99 -4.98
CA ILE A 207 0.60 -8.37 -5.14
C ILE A 207 -0.80 -8.37 -5.76
N GLU A 208 -0.97 -9.14 -6.81
CA GLU A 208 -2.27 -9.47 -7.42
C GLU A 208 -2.36 -10.97 -7.68
N GLY A 209 -3.50 -11.57 -7.36
CA GLY A 209 -3.72 -13.01 -7.55
C GLY A 209 -2.65 -13.90 -6.88
N GLY A 210 -2.13 -13.50 -5.72
CA GLY A 210 -1.11 -14.23 -4.98
C GLY A 210 0.32 -14.15 -5.55
N ARG A 211 0.56 -13.27 -6.52
CA ARG A 211 1.86 -13.11 -7.19
C ARG A 211 2.33 -11.66 -7.14
N LEU A 212 3.64 -11.47 -7.14
CA LEU A 212 4.27 -10.16 -7.31
C LEU A 212 4.03 -9.68 -8.74
N VAL A 213 3.49 -8.45 -8.89
CA VAL A 213 3.23 -7.84 -10.19
C VAL A 213 4.03 -6.56 -10.42
N GLN A 214 4.41 -5.87 -9.34
CA GLN A 214 5.25 -4.69 -9.42
C GLN A 214 6.04 -4.52 -8.13
N GLU A 215 7.26 -4.01 -8.25
CA GLU A 215 8.13 -3.69 -7.13
C GLU A 215 8.95 -2.44 -7.47
N GLY A 216 9.23 -1.60 -6.47
CA GLY A 216 10.05 -0.41 -6.63
C GLY A 216 9.93 0.53 -5.44
N THR A 217 10.63 1.66 -5.50
CA THR A 217 10.45 2.75 -4.54
C THR A 217 9.04 3.35 -4.66
N PRO A 218 8.52 3.99 -3.62
CA PRO A 218 7.22 4.67 -3.69
C PRO A 218 7.09 5.60 -4.90
N ALA A 219 8.15 6.34 -5.21
CA ALA A 219 8.18 7.27 -6.34
C ALA A 219 8.11 6.56 -7.71
N GLU A 220 8.81 5.42 -7.86
CA GLU A 220 8.78 4.63 -9.09
C GLU A 220 7.42 3.99 -9.31
N VAL A 221 6.84 3.37 -8.26
CA VAL A 221 5.51 2.76 -8.33
C VAL A 221 4.43 3.78 -8.66
N ALA A 222 4.52 5.00 -8.07
CA ALA A 222 3.57 6.08 -8.35
C ALA A 222 3.70 6.65 -9.77
N ARG A 223 4.93 6.79 -10.29
CA ARG A 223 5.18 7.37 -11.62
C ARG A 223 4.92 6.39 -12.78
N ARG A 224 5.11 5.09 -12.54
CA ARG A 224 5.03 4.05 -13.59
C ARG A 224 4.19 2.88 -13.12
N PRO A 225 2.87 3.08 -12.87
CA PRO A 225 2.00 1.98 -12.48
C PRO A 225 1.94 0.92 -13.59
N ARG A 226 2.04 -0.37 -13.20
CA ARG A 226 2.00 -1.50 -14.15
C ARG A 226 0.69 -2.26 -14.12
N THR A 227 -0.21 -1.88 -13.21
CA THR A 227 -1.53 -2.50 -13.08
C THR A 227 -2.61 -1.44 -12.90
N GLY A 228 -3.83 -1.80 -13.31
CA GLY A 228 -4.99 -0.93 -13.09
C GLY A 228 -5.27 -0.67 -11.60
N TYR A 229 -4.87 -1.58 -10.72
CA TYR A 229 -4.96 -1.37 -9.28
C TYR A 229 -4.05 -0.23 -8.83
N VAL A 230 -2.75 -0.29 -9.18
CA VAL A 230 -1.78 0.77 -8.82
C VAL A 230 -2.17 2.10 -9.45
N ALA A 231 -2.60 2.11 -10.72
CA ALA A 231 -3.04 3.32 -11.40
C ALA A 231 -4.20 4.01 -10.66
N ARG A 232 -5.22 3.24 -10.26
CA ARG A 232 -6.34 3.78 -9.46
C ARG A 232 -5.87 4.29 -8.09
N LEU A 233 -4.92 3.58 -7.47
CA LEU A 233 -4.37 3.93 -6.17
C LEU A 233 -3.67 5.30 -6.20
N VAL A 234 -2.91 5.58 -7.27
CA VAL A 234 -2.20 6.86 -7.47
C VAL A 234 -3.02 7.89 -8.25
N GLY A 235 -4.26 7.54 -8.61
CA GLY A 235 -5.19 8.45 -9.28
C GLY A 235 -4.83 8.74 -10.74
N LEU A 236 -4.35 7.76 -11.51
CA LEU A 236 -4.02 7.90 -12.92
C LEU A 236 -4.98 7.08 -13.80
N ASN A 237 -5.23 7.55 -15.01
CA ASN A 237 -5.69 6.73 -16.10
C ASN A 237 -4.51 5.92 -16.63
N LEU A 238 -4.70 4.61 -16.88
CA LEU A 238 -3.65 3.69 -17.37
C LEU A 238 -4.20 2.78 -18.43
N TYR A 239 -3.45 2.67 -19.54
CA TYR A 239 -3.76 1.79 -20.65
C TYR A 239 -2.52 1.00 -21.04
N ARG A 240 -2.71 -0.26 -21.38
CA ARG A 240 -1.68 -1.05 -22.04
C ARG A 240 -1.91 -0.99 -23.54
N GLY A 241 -0.86 -0.79 -24.31
CA GLY A 241 -0.94 -0.68 -25.74
C GLY A 241 0.37 -0.95 -26.44
N ARG A 242 0.38 -0.77 -27.77
CA ARG A 242 1.56 -0.87 -28.61
C ARG A 242 1.92 0.50 -29.16
N ALA A 243 3.12 0.92 -28.90
CA ALA A 243 3.67 2.18 -29.43
C ALA A 243 4.33 1.97 -30.79
N GLU A 244 4.04 2.87 -31.71
CA GLU A 244 4.64 2.94 -33.04
C GLU A 244 4.61 4.39 -33.56
N ALA A 245 5.75 4.90 -33.98
CA ALA A 245 5.88 6.24 -34.58
C ALA A 245 5.19 7.39 -33.81
N GLY A 246 5.31 7.42 -32.47
CA GLY A 246 4.74 8.46 -31.63
C GLY A 246 3.26 8.29 -31.31
N THR A 247 2.66 7.18 -31.69
CA THR A 247 1.25 6.84 -31.44
C THR A 247 1.17 5.54 -30.63
N VAL A 248 0.25 5.47 -29.66
CA VAL A 248 -0.02 4.25 -28.89
C VAL A 248 -1.40 3.72 -29.24
N THR A 249 -1.45 2.51 -29.76
CA THR A 249 -2.70 1.77 -30.02
C THR A 249 -3.11 1.05 -28.74
N VAL A 250 -4.31 1.36 -28.21
CA VAL A 250 -4.84 0.81 -26.96
C VAL A 250 -6.08 -0.08 -27.20
N GLY A 251 -6.43 -0.90 -26.21
CA GLY A 251 -7.65 -1.70 -26.25
C GLY A 251 -7.72 -2.71 -27.41
N GLY A 252 -6.59 -3.31 -27.80
CA GLY A 252 -6.57 -4.28 -28.89
C GLY A 252 -6.89 -3.73 -30.26
N GLY A 253 -6.69 -2.40 -30.49
CA GLY A 253 -7.01 -1.73 -31.73
C GLY A 253 -8.28 -0.86 -31.66
N ALA A 254 -8.88 -0.73 -30.47
CA ALA A 254 -10.10 0.07 -30.28
C ALA A 254 -9.85 1.58 -30.46
N GLY A 255 -8.63 2.06 -30.29
CA GLY A 255 -8.26 3.46 -30.52
C GLY A 255 -6.77 3.74 -30.42
N THR A 256 -6.41 4.94 -30.83
CA THR A 256 -5.05 5.45 -30.85
C THR A 256 -4.92 6.72 -30.04
N LEU A 257 -3.78 6.91 -29.38
CA LEU A 257 -3.40 8.11 -28.66
C LEU A 257 -2.04 8.60 -29.15
N ASP A 258 -2.00 9.84 -29.60
CA ASP A 258 -0.76 10.52 -29.95
C ASP A 258 0.00 10.85 -28.67
N THR A 259 1.31 10.63 -28.70
CA THR A 259 2.20 10.82 -27.55
C THR A 259 3.45 11.59 -27.94
N VAL A 260 4.18 12.08 -26.96
CA VAL A 260 5.51 12.67 -27.18
C VAL A 260 6.55 11.61 -26.86
N GLY A 261 7.31 11.20 -27.88
CA GLY A 261 8.38 10.23 -27.72
C GLY A 261 8.49 9.23 -28.88
N SER A 262 9.55 8.45 -28.87
CA SER A 262 9.87 7.48 -29.93
C SER A 262 9.94 6.04 -29.39
N LEU A 263 9.20 5.74 -28.33
CA LEU A 263 9.12 4.36 -27.81
C LEU A 263 8.42 3.46 -28.82
N GLU A 264 8.88 2.24 -28.93
CA GLU A 264 8.35 1.21 -29.81
C GLU A 264 8.03 -0.07 -29.03
N GLY A 265 7.00 -0.80 -29.46
CA GLY A 265 6.60 -2.08 -28.86
C GLY A 265 5.55 -1.96 -27.76
N GLU A 266 5.50 -2.95 -26.87
CA GLU A 266 4.52 -3.00 -25.77
C GLU A 266 4.82 -1.94 -24.70
N VAL A 267 3.84 -1.12 -24.41
CA VAL A 267 3.96 0.01 -23.47
C VAL A 267 2.76 0.13 -22.55
N PHE A 268 2.98 0.83 -21.46
CA PHE A 268 1.93 1.48 -20.69
C PHE A 268 1.87 2.97 -21.08
N LEU A 269 0.65 3.48 -21.19
CA LEU A 269 0.35 4.89 -21.36
C LEU A 269 -0.47 5.35 -20.18
N ALA A 270 0.00 6.38 -19.48
CA ALA A 270 -0.68 6.94 -18.31
C ALA A 270 -0.85 8.46 -18.44
N PHE A 271 -1.95 8.98 -17.89
CA PHE A 271 -2.18 10.41 -17.72
C PHE A 271 -3.08 10.71 -16.52
N ALA A 272 -2.91 11.91 -15.95
CA ALA A 272 -3.73 12.34 -14.82
C ALA A 272 -5.18 12.63 -15.24
N PRO A 273 -6.19 12.38 -14.39
CA PRO A 273 -7.56 12.81 -14.64
C PRO A 273 -7.69 14.32 -14.84
N SER A 274 -6.85 15.13 -14.20
CA SER A 274 -6.79 16.58 -14.36
C SER A 274 -6.28 17.04 -15.75
N ALA A 275 -5.59 16.15 -16.48
CA ALA A 275 -5.15 16.42 -17.85
C ALA A 275 -6.28 16.24 -18.89
N VAL A 276 -7.40 15.63 -18.48
CA VAL A 276 -8.56 15.42 -19.37
C VAL A 276 -9.46 16.65 -19.35
N ALA A 277 -9.49 17.36 -20.45
CA ALA A 277 -10.41 18.49 -20.65
C ALA A 277 -11.75 18.01 -21.24
N LEU A 278 -12.86 18.62 -20.81
CA LEU A 278 -14.20 18.28 -21.24
C LEU A 278 -14.83 19.44 -22.02
N TYR A 279 -15.60 19.13 -23.09
CA TYR A 279 -16.24 20.13 -23.96
C TYR A 279 -17.62 19.65 -24.40
N ARG A 280 -18.62 20.57 -24.46
CA ARG A 280 -19.96 20.26 -24.98
C ARG A 280 -19.96 19.96 -26.48
N THR A 281 -19.17 20.73 -27.23
CA THR A 281 -19.00 20.58 -28.66
C THR A 281 -17.58 20.18 -28.98
N ARG A 282 -17.35 19.62 -30.15
CA ARG A 282 -15.99 19.27 -30.56
C ARG A 282 -15.11 20.52 -30.57
N PRO A 283 -14.04 20.54 -29.75
CA PRO A 283 -13.16 21.68 -29.70
C PRO A 283 -12.27 21.74 -30.96
N ASP A 284 -11.96 22.96 -31.40
CA ASP A 284 -10.88 23.23 -32.32
C ASP A 284 -9.61 23.53 -31.54
N GLY A 285 -8.43 23.22 -32.10
CA GLY A 285 -7.15 23.60 -31.53
C GLY A 285 -6.12 22.48 -31.41
N SER A 286 -5.25 22.57 -30.40
CA SER A 286 -4.04 21.76 -30.25
C SER A 286 -4.18 20.36 -29.63
N PRO A 287 -5.25 19.97 -28.93
CA PRO A 287 -5.35 18.59 -28.43
C PRO A 287 -5.36 17.60 -29.61
N ARG A 288 -4.44 16.64 -29.59
CA ARG A 288 -4.38 15.59 -30.62
C ARG A 288 -5.29 14.42 -30.28
N ASN A 289 -5.40 14.09 -28.97
CA ASN A 289 -6.24 13.02 -28.51
C ASN A 289 -7.62 13.58 -28.16
N LEU A 290 -8.60 13.26 -28.96
CA LEU A 290 -9.97 13.74 -28.84
C LEU A 290 -10.96 12.62 -29.10
N TRP A 291 -11.88 12.39 -28.19
CA TRP A 291 -12.92 11.36 -28.33
C TRP A 291 -14.24 11.80 -27.70
N ARG A 292 -15.31 11.16 -28.13
CA ARG A 292 -16.64 11.35 -27.55
C ARG A 292 -16.95 10.23 -26.57
N ALA A 293 -17.37 10.58 -25.38
CA ALA A 293 -17.66 9.62 -24.32
C ALA A 293 -18.99 9.93 -23.63
N ARG A 294 -19.59 8.91 -23.03
CA ARG A 294 -20.76 9.05 -22.18
C ARG A 294 -20.31 9.28 -20.74
N VAL A 295 -20.92 10.21 -20.03
CA VAL A 295 -20.75 10.40 -18.60
C VAL A 295 -21.43 9.23 -17.87
N ALA A 296 -20.64 8.39 -17.22
CA ALA A 296 -21.13 7.20 -16.52
C ALA A 296 -21.42 7.46 -15.04
N ALA A 297 -20.64 8.35 -14.41
CA ALA A 297 -20.84 8.76 -13.02
C ALA A 297 -20.18 10.12 -12.76
N ILE A 298 -20.72 10.85 -11.80
CA ILE A 298 -20.18 12.13 -11.32
C ILE A 298 -20.05 12.03 -9.80
N GLU A 299 -18.83 12.12 -9.30
CA GLU A 299 -18.52 11.95 -7.88
C GLU A 299 -17.77 13.18 -7.35
N ARG A 300 -18.26 13.77 -6.26
CA ARG A 300 -17.57 14.88 -5.60
C ARG A 300 -16.37 14.35 -4.82
N HIS A 301 -15.19 14.95 -5.04
CA HIS A 301 -13.95 14.57 -4.36
C HIS A 301 -13.27 15.82 -3.78
N GLY A 302 -13.61 16.16 -2.56
CA GLY A 302 -13.16 17.40 -1.92
C GLY A 302 -13.69 18.64 -2.64
N ASP A 303 -12.77 19.48 -3.14
CA ASP A 303 -13.01 20.69 -3.93
C ASP A 303 -13.13 20.42 -5.45
N ARG A 304 -12.98 19.17 -5.87
CA ARG A 304 -13.03 18.73 -7.28
C ARG A 304 -14.15 17.72 -7.51
N VAL A 305 -14.45 17.51 -8.78
CA VAL A 305 -15.44 16.53 -9.23
C VAL A 305 -14.78 15.56 -10.19
N ARG A 306 -14.86 14.28 -9.87
CA ARG A 306 -14.46 13.20 -10.77
C ARG A 306 -15.63 12.80 -11.65
N VAL A 307 -15.37 12.82 -12.96
CA VAL A 307 -16.33 12.44 -14.01
C VAL A 307 -15.81 11.16 -14.64
N ARG A 308 -16.56 10.07 -14.49
CA ARG A 308 -16.24 8.80 -15.13
C ARG A 308 -16.81 8.82 -16.55
N LEU A 309 -15.96 8.62 -17.52
CA LEU A 309 -16.27 8.62 -18.94
C LEU A 309 -16.22 7.19 -19.46
N GLN A 310 -17.24 6.79 -20.21
CA GLN A 310 -17.31 5.47 -20.85
C GLN A 310 -17.58 5.61 -22.35
N GLY A 311 -16.96 4.75 -23.11
CA GLY A 311 -17.18 4.63 -24.55
C GLY A 311 -15.89 4.44 -25.34
N PRO A 312 -16.04 4.16 -26.65
CA PRO A 312 -14.89 4.03 -27.52
C PRO A 312 -14.10 5.36 -27.61
N PRO A 313 -12.77 5.31 -27.69
CA PRO A 313 -11.96 4.09 -27.80
C PRO A 313 -11.61 3.46 -26.45
N PHE A 314 -11.81 4.13 -25.33
CA PHE A 314 -11.48 3.66 -23.98
C PHE A 314 -12.25 4.43 -22.91
N ASP A 315 -12.44 3.83 -21.77
CA ASP A 315 -12.98 4.48 -20.57
C ASP A 315 -11.90 5.34 -19.91
N ALA A 316 -12.28 6.51 -19.41
CA ALA A 316 -11.36 7.43 -18.73
C ALA A 316 -12.02 8.08 -17.50
N VAL A 317 -11.20 8.67 -16.64
CA VAL A 317 -11.63 9.54 -15.56
C VAL A 317 -11.12 10.96 -15.88
N ALA A 318 -12.02 11.94 -15.82
CA ALA A 318 -11.68 13.36 -15.83
C ALA A 318 -11.84 13.95 -14.44
N GLU A 319 -11.07 14.98 -14.11
CA GLU A 319 -11.20 15.74 -12.88
C GLU A 319 -11.41 17.20 -13.20
N VAL A 320 -12.57 17.74 -12.81
CA VAL A 320 -13.01 19.09 -13.15
C VAL A 320 -13.46 19.85 -11.89
N THR A 321 -13.66 21.16 -12.04
CA THR A 321 -14.23 21.98 -10.95
C THR A 321 -15.75 21.82 -10.86
N PRO A 322 -16.39 22.08 -9.70
CA PRO A 322 -17.84 22.13 -9.59
C PRO A 322 -18.47 23.15 -10.55
N ALA A 323 -17.80 24.28 -10.80
CA ALA A 323 -18.25 25.29 -11.78
C ALA A 323 -18.29 24.71 -13.20
N ALA A 324 -17.28 23.97 -13.62
CA ALA A 324 -17.26 23.33 -14.93
C ALA A 324 -18.38 22.28 -15.08
N VAL A 325 -18.73 21.56 -14.02
CA VAL A 325 -19.89 20.63 -14.05
C VAL A 325 -21.18 21.38 -14.37
N ALA A 326 -21.40 22.54 -13.74
CA ALA A 326 -22.59 23.38 -13.96
C ALA A 326 -22.58 24.01 -15.36
N GLU A 327 -21.45 24.61 -15.81
CA GLU A 327 -21.32 25.27 -17.11
C GLU A 327 -21.48 24.29 -18.28
N LEU A 328 -20.91 23.08 -18.14
CA LEU A 328 -21.04 22.03 -19.14
C LEU A 328 -22.35 21.26 -19.03
N GLU A 329 -23.19 21.55 -18.01
CA GLU A 329 -24.45 20.83 -17.72
C GLU A 329 -24.24 19.30 -17.68
N LEU A 330 -23.15 18.87 -17.02
CA LEU A 330 -22.82 17.45 -16.97
C LEU A 330 -23.87 16.69 -16.14
N SER A 331 -24.39 15.63 -16.72
CA SER A 331 -25.29 14.69 -16.08
C SER A 331 -24.96 13.26 -16.49
N GLU A 332 -25.28 12.30 -15.62
CA GLU A 332 -25.12 10.90 -15.98
C GLU A 332 -25.93 10.55 -17.23
N GLY A 333 -25.31 9.84 -18.15
CA GLY A 333 -25.88 9.49 -19.46
C GLY A 333 -25.61 10.52 -20.57
N SER A 334 -25.22 11.77 -20.26
CA SER A 334 -24.91 12.78 -21.27
C SER A 334 -23.66 12.42 -22.09
N MET A 335 -23.65 12.85 -23.34
CA MET A 335 -22.49 12.71 -24.26
C MET A 335 -21.64 13.95 -24.21
N ILE A 336 -20.34 13.80 -24.02
CA ILE A 336 -19.37 14.88 -23.90
C ILE A 336 -18.15 14.61 -24.78
N TRP A 337 -17.48 15.64 -25.23
CA TRP A 337 -16.16 15.52 -25.85
C TRP A 337 -15.10 15.58 -24.76
N ALA A 338 -14.15 14.64 -24.81
CA ALA A 338 -12.99 14.60 -23.94
C ALA A 338 -11.72 14.75 -24.76
N ALA A 339 -10.75 15.46 -24.22
CA ALA A 339 -9.46 15.66 -24.85
C ALA A 339 -8.31 15.54 -23.86
N VAL A 340 -7.18 15.02 -24.32
CA VAL A 340 -5.91 15.06 -23.58
C VAL A 340 -4.79 15.48 -24.55
N LYS A 341 -3.91 16.38 -24.11
CA LYS A 341 -2.76 16.76 -24.92
C LYS A 341 -1.73 15.63 -24.95
N ALA A 342 -1.08 15.41 -26.08
CA ALA A 342 0.01 14.43 -26.20
C ALA A 342 1.14 14.68 -25.18
N THR A 343 1.39 15.95 -24.83
CA THR A 343 2.39 16.35 -23.84
C THR A 343 2.04 15.98 -22.39
N GLU A 344 0.77 15.68 -22.10
CA GLU A 344 0.27 15.26 -20.78
C GLU A 344 0.26 13.74 -20.63
N THR A 345 0.62 13.01 -21.67
CA THR A 345 0.71 11.54 -21.63
C THR A 345 2.12 11.08 -21.28
N HIS A 346 2.22 10.09 -20.43
CA HIS A 346 3.47 9.42 -20.07
C HIS A 346 3.47 8.01 -20.63
N VAL A 347 4.45 7.69 -21.46
CA VAL A 347 4.63 6.37 -22.04
C VAL A 347 5.91 5.73 -21.48
N TYR A 348 5.82 4.45 -21.09
CA TYR A 348 6.94 3.67 -20.57
C TYR A 348 6.78 2.19 -20.93
N PRO A 349 7.89 1.41 -21.00
CA PRO A 349 7.84 -0.01 -21.37
C PRO A 349 6.96 -0.85 -20.45
N ALA A 350 6.22 -1.81 -21.02
CA ALA A 350 5.35 -2.73 -20.31
C ALA A 350 6.09 -3.83 -19.53
#